data_0db49a69b0898fb2521dafd980c9e33b
#
_entry.id   0db49a69b0898fb2521dafd980c9e33b
#
_cell.length_a   1.000
_cell.length_b   1.000
_cell.length_c   1.000
_cell.angle_alpha   90.00
_cell.angle_beta   90.00
_cell.angle_gamma   90.00
#
_symmetry.space_group_name_H-M   'P 1'
#
loop_
_entity.id
_entity.type
_entity.pdbx_description
1 polymer ?
#
loop_
_entity_poly.entity_id
_entity_poly.type
_entity_poly.pdbx_seq_one_letter_code
_entity_poly.pdbx_strand_id
1 'polypeptide(L)' 'MTYNFDPDRWYEREREMLDARHRAGEISAQEYKKALSELDRRYDEMLDRLDGTYQVPK' A
#
# COMPACT_ATOMS: atom_id res chain seq x y z
N MET A 1 24.08 -6.96 4.48
CA MET A 1 23.17 -6.53 5.24
C MET A 1 21.79 -6.85 4.79
N THR A 2 20.95 -6.97 5.58
CA THR A 2 19.69 -7.40 5.19
C THR A 2 18.80 -6.30 4.93
N TYR A 3 18.05 -6.40 3.94
CA TYR A 3 17.09 -5.43 3.64
C TYR A 3 15.78 -5.88 4.21
N ASN A 4 15.24 -5.12 5.11
CA ASN A 4 14.00 -5.49 5.73
C ASN A 4 12.91 -4.60 5.27
N PHE A 5 12.17 -5.05 4.32
CA PHE A 5 11.05 -4.28 3.85
C PHE A 5 9.82 -4.70 4.64
N ASP A 6 9.17 -3.74 5.24
CA ASP A 6 7.99 -4.01 6.04
C ASP A 6 6.76 -3.51 5.31
N PRO A 7 5.96 -4.40 4.76
CA PRO A 7 4.79 -3.97 4.01
C PRO A 7 3.77 -3.23 4.85
N ASP A 8 3.66 -3.59 6.12
CA ASP A 8 2.74 -2.90 7.01
C ASP A 8 3.15 -1.45 7.17
N ARG A 9 4.43 -1.21 7.31
CA ARG A 9 4.92 0.12 7.48
C ARG A 9 4.73 0.93 6.22
N TRP A 10 4.99 0.30 5.09
CA TRP A 10 4.79 0.95 3.81
C TRP A 10 3.32 1.34 3.65
N TYR A 11 2.43 0.44 4.00
CA TYR A 11 1.01 0.67 3.87
C TYR A 11 0.58 1.85 4.75
N GLU A 12 1.02 1.86 5.97
CA GLU A 12 0.68 2.94 6.89
C GLU A 12 1.17 4.28 6.39
N ARG A 13 2.36 4.29 5.88
CA ARG A 13 2.93 5.53 5.38
C ARG A 13 2.13 6.07 4.21
N GLU A 14 1.79 5.20 3.28
CA GLU A 14 1.02 5.62 2.12
C GLU A 14 -0.36 6.12 2.55
N ARG A 15 -0.93 5.43 3.49
CA ARG A 15 -2.24 5.81 3.97
C ARG A 15 -2.21 7.16 4.65
N GLU A 16 -1.18 7.40 5.42
CA GLU A 16 -1.03 8.68 6.08
C GLU A 16 -0.88 9.81 5.07
N MET A 17 -0.17 9.56 4.01
CA MET A 17 0.00 10.57 2.99
C MET A 17 -1.32 10.89 2.33
N LEU A 18 -2.12 9.88 2.05
CA LEU A 18 -3.42 10.09 1.47
C LEU A 18 -4.33 10.86 2.42
N ASP A 19 -4.25 10.49 3.68
CA ASP A 19 -5.05 11.14 4.68
C ASP A 19 -4.71 12.63 4.77
N ALA A 20 -3.44 12.93 4.73
CA ALA A 20 -2.98 14.31 4.79
C ALA A 20 -3.46 15.10 3.59
N ARG A 21 -3.41 14.50 2.43
CA ARG A 21 -3.87 15.17 1.23
C ARG A 21 -5.36 15.44 1.28
N HIS A 22 -6.09 14.47 1.78
CA HIS A 22 -7.52 14.62 1.89
C HIS A 22 -7.86 15.75 2.87
N ARG A 23 -7.15 15.81 3.97
CA ARG A 23 -7.38 16.86 4.93
C ARG A 23 -7.03 18.22 4.39
N ALA A 24 -6.02 18.27 3.57
CA ALA A 24 -5.60 19.52 2.97
C ALA A 24 -6.52 19.94 1.84
N GLY A 25 -7.46 19.11 1.48
CA GLY A 25 -8.35 19.43 0.40
C GLY A 25 -7.75 19.20 -0.98
N GLU A 26 -6.65 18.48 -1.05
CA GLU A 26 -6.01 18.24 -2.33
C GLU A 26 -6.71 17.16 -3.12
N ILE A 27 -7.37 16.25 -2.44
CA ILE A 27 -8.12 15.22 -3.12
C ILE A 27 -9.51 15.14 -2.51
N SER A 28 -10.46 14.74 -3.32
CA SER A 28 -11.84 14.66 -2.86
C SER A 28 -12.06 13.36 -2.11
N ALA A 29 -13.21 13.24 -1.47
CA ALA A 29 -13.55 12.03 -0.75
C ALA A 29 -13.58 10.83 -1.68
N GLN A 30 -14.06 11.03 -2.87
CA GLN A 30 -14.10 9.95 -3.84
C GLN A 30 -12.71 9.53 -4.25
N GLU A 31 -11.86 10.49 -4.47
CA GLU A 31 -10.49 10.20 -4.85
C GLU A 31 -9.76 9.50 -3.72
N TYR A 32 -10.06 9.92 -2.51
CA TYR A 32 -9.45 9.32 -1.35
C TYR A 32 -9.83 7.83 -1.26
N LYS A 33 -11.12 7.55 -1.41
CA LYS A 33 -11.58 6.17 -1.36
C LYS A 33 -10.98 5.34 -2.46
N LYS A 34 -10.89 5.91 -3.62
CA LYS A 34 -10.33 5.22 -4.74
C LYS A 34 -8.87 4.90 -4.50
N ALA A 35 -8.15 5.87 -3.97
CA ALA A 35 -6.74 5.67 -3.68
C ALA A 35 -6.54 4.61 -2.62
N LEU A 36 -7.40 4.58 -1.61
CA LEU A 36 -7.30 3.56 -0.59
C LEU A 36 -7.55 2.17 -1.17
N SER A 37 -8.49 2.09 -2.07
CA SER A 37 -8.80 0.83 -2.71
C SER A 37 -7.59 0.31 -3.48
N GLU A 38 -6.95 1.19 -4.19
CA GLU A 38 -5.77 0.82 -4.94
C GLU A 38 -4.61 0.46 -4.03
N LEU A 39 -4.51 1.17 -2.93
CA LEU A 39 -3.47 0.90 -1.97
C LEU A 39 -3.65 -0.50 -1.38
N ASP A 40 -4.88 -0.85 -1.04
CA ASP A 40 -5.18 -2.17 -0.54
C ASP A 40 -4.80 -3.24 -1.53
N ARG A 41 -5.08 -2.99 -2.77
CA ARG A 41 -4.77 -3.94 -3.80
C ARG A 41 -3.27 -4.13 -3.94
N ARG A 42 -2.53 -3.05 -3.90
CA ARG A 42 -1.09 -3.14 -3.97
C ARG A 42 -0.51 -3.86 -2.77
N TYR A 43 -1.10 -3.61 -1.63
CA TYR A 43 -0.66 -4.25 -0.42
C TYR A 43 -0.86 -5.76 -0.53
N ASP A 44 -2.01 -6.17 -1.03
CA ASP A 44 -2.31 -7.57 -1.24
C ASP A 44 -1.31 -8.22 -2.18
N GLU A 45 -1.05 -7.56 -3.28
CA GLU A 45 -0.11 -8.08 -4.25
C GLU A 45 1.28 -8.19 -3.67
N MET A 46 1.63 -7.22 -2.85
CA MET A 46 2.92 -7.21 -2.24
C MET A 46 3.07 -8.37 -1.28
N LEU A 47 2.04 -8.62 -0.50
CA LEU A 47 2.06 -9.74 0.43
C LEU A 47 2.16 -11.06 -0.30
N ASP A 48 1.48 -11.17 -1.40
CA ASP A 48 1.55 -12.36 -2.21
C ASP A 48 2.97 -12.64 -2.66
N ARG A 49 3.63 -11.61 -3.11
CA ARG A 49 4.99 -11.77 -3.58
C ARG A 49 5.92 -12.14 -2.45
N LEU A 50 5.75 -11.50 -1.32
CA LEU A 50 6.62 -11.76 -0.21
C LEU A 50 6.37 -13.10 0.41
N ASP A 51 5.22 -13.64 0.17
CA ASP A 51 4.87 -14.89 0.75
C ASP A 51 5.48 -16.06 0.06
N GLY A 52 6.45 -15.84 -0.69
CA GLY A 52 7.16 -16.91 -1.31
C GLY A 52 6.47 -17.49 -2.46
N THR A 53 5.47 -16.85 -2.90
CA THR A 53 4.81 -17.37 -3.96
C THR A 53 5.71 -17.48 -5.06
N TYR A 54 6.60 -16.61 -5.11
CA TYR A 54 7.40 -16.66 -6.14
C TYR A 54 8.23 -17.77 -6.15
N GLN A 55 8.09 -18.45 -5.27
CA GLN A 55 8.80 -19.54 -5.34
C GLN A 55 8.25 -20.41 -6.33
N VAL A 56 7.68 -20.34 -6.91
CA VAL A 56 7.31 -21.17 -7.78
C VAL A 56 7.32 -21.69 -8.66
N PRO A 57 7.37 -21.87 -9.14
CA PRO A 57 7.40 -22.27 -9.84
C PRO A 57 7.28 -23.16 -10.38
N LYS A 58 7.22 -23.36 -10.44
CA LYS A 58 7.34 -24.01 -10.92
C LYS A 58 7.13 -24.27 -11.46
#